data_a50602d10512a5448b25b006de2db366
#
_entry.id   a50602d10512a5448b25b006de2db366
#
_cell.length_a   1.000
_cell.length_b   1.000
_cell.length_c   1.000
_cell.angle_alpha   90.00
_cell.angle_beta   90.00
_cell.angle_gamma   90.00
#
_symmetry.space_group_name_H-M   'P 1'
#
loop_
_entity.id
_entity.type
_entity.pdbx_description
1 polymer ?
#
loop_
_entity_poly.entity_id
_entity_poly.type
_entity_poly.pdbx_seq_one_letter_code
_entity_poly.pdbx_strand_id
1 'polypeptide(L)'
;DSVVWSLQPSSTSGRLDWVLPVTEGFKKENYLGMNNTDYGGGIPVVDLWQKDGGVAIGLIEPVLRMISMPVEWKRYENKVSMSLRYEFEWPVELNTGDTLHTFTAFRYEHKGDFFNALRAFSEVMQKDAGIELPASEPEAFEPVWCAWGYERTFTINEVIGTLDKVAELGFKWVDVDDGFQIAEGDWETNKRFPGGDRDMRRMTDEIHRRGMLAKLWWAPLAADPGTKLLKENPEMMLLTHEYAPEYITWWDSYYLSPVNPHTTEHTNMLLDRFLNKWNFDGLKIDGQHLNCCEPDYNEHSCLEYAAQSVELLPSYFQNVFEKSRAIRPHAVVQICPC
;
A
#
# COMPACT_ATOMS: atom_id res chain seq x y z
N ASP A 1 -1.05 23.28 -33.36
CA ASP A 1 -1.76 23.12 -32.06
C ASP A 1 -1.09 21.96 -31.33
N SER A 2 -0.37 22.26 -30.27
CA SER A 2 0.30 21.26 -29.45
C SER A 2 -0.71 20.64 -28.47
N VAL A 3 -0.73 19.31 -28.38
CA VAL A 3 -1.56 18.59 -27.42
C VAL A 3 -1.06 18.90 -26.01
N VAL A 4 -1.96 19.23 -25.09
CA VAL A 4 -1.68 19.28 -23.66
C VAL A 4 -1.83 17.87 -23.10
N TRP A 5 -0.82 17.41 -22.41
CA TRP A 5 -0.83 16.13 -21.71
C TRP A 5 -0.98 16.34 -20.22
N SER A 6 -1.57 15.39 -19.54
CA SER A 6 -1.68 15.38 -18.07
C SER A 6 -1.27 14.06 -17.49
N LEU A 7 -0.41 14.12 -16.45
CA LEU A 7 -0.18 13.01 -15.52
C LEU A 7 -1.30 13.02 -14.49
N GLN A 8 -1.94 11.87 -14.31
CA GLN A 8 -2.97 11.66 -13.30
C GLN A 8 -2.37 10.93 -12.10
N PRO A 9 -2.59 11.39 -10.88
CA PRO A 9 -1.97 10.80 -9.69
C PRO A 9 -2.54 9.45 -9.29
N SER A 10 -3.70 9.06 -9.83
CA SER A 10 -4.34 7.78 -9.54
C SER A 10 -4.87 7.10 -10.80
N SER A 11 -4.93 5.78 -10.77
CA SER A 11 -5.57 4.94 -11.79
C SER A 11 -6.74 4.15 -11.19
N THR A 12 -7.56 3.55 -12.02
CA THR A 12 -8.65 2.66 -11.62
C THR A 12 -8.58 1.34 -12.38
N SER A 13 -9.26 0.29 -11.93
CA SER A 13 -9.33 -1.01 -12.61
C SER A 13 -9.78 -0.91 -14.06
N GLY A 14 -10.71 -0.01 -14.35
CA GLY A 14 -11.18 0.26 -15.71
C GLY A 14 -10.26 1.15 -16.51
N ARG A 15 -9.15 1.63 -15.95
CA ARG A 15 -8.30 2.63 -16.57
C ARG A 15 -6.90 2.67 -15.98
N LEU A 16 -5.99 2.09 -16.74
CA LEU A 16 -4.58 1.97 -16.37
C LEU A 16 -3.72 3.15 -16.83
N ASP A 17 -4.28 4.06 -17.63
CA ASP A 17 -3.53 5.18 -18.19
C ASP A 17 -3.33 6.30 -17.16
N TRP A 18 -2.09 6.54 -16.81
CA TRP A 18 -1.67 7.64 -15.93
C TRP A 18 -1.41 8.94 -16.69
N VAL A 19 -1.17 8.85 -17.99
CA VAL A 19 -0.87 9.98 -18.86
C VAL A 19 -1.95 10.11 -19.91
N LEU A 20 -2.63 11.24 -19.94
CA LEU A 20 -3.79 11.47 -20.78
C LEU A 20 -3.68 12.77 -21.56
N PRO A 21 -4.15 12.77 -22.83
CA PRO A 21 -4.34 14.02 -23.55
C PRO A 21 -5.53 14.80 -22.95
N VAL A 22 -5.30 16.07 -22.71
CA VAL A 22 -6.36 16.97 -22.23
C VAL A 22 -7.14 17.48 -23.45
N THR A 23 -8.38 17.06 -23.53
CA THR A 23 -9.31 17.43 -24.61
C THR A 23 -10.52 18.19 -24.06
N GLU A 24 -11.35 18.75 -24.95
CA GLU A 24 -12.57 19.44 -24.52
C GLU A 24 -13.46 18.51 -23.67
N GLY A 25 -13.90 19.01 -22.52
CA GLY A 25 -14.69 18.25 -21.55
C GLY A 25 -13.86 17.38 -20.59
N PHE A 26 -12.52 17.47 -20.66
CA PHE A 26 -11.66 16.74 -19.71
C PHE A 26 -11.95 17.18 -18.27
N LYS A 27 -12.24 16.21 -17.43
CA LYS A 27 -12.42 16.43 -15.99
C LYS A 27 -11.99 15.16 -15.23
N LYS A 28 -11.10 15.34 -14.25
CA LYS A 28 -10.61 14.31 -13.33
C LYS A 28 -10.53 14.89 -11.94
N GLU A 29 -11.10 14.21 -10.94
CA GLU A 29 -11.05 14.67 -9.55
C GLU A 29 -9.78 14.21 -8.83
N ASN A 30 -9.26 13.03 -9.14
CA ASN A 30 -8.00 12.50 -8.59
C ASN A 30 -7.98 12.49 -7.05
N TYR A 31 -8.84 11.70 -6.44
CA TYR A 31 -8.83 11.52 -4.99
C TYR A 31 -7.63 10.69 -4.54
N LEU A 32 -6.99 11.12 -3.45
CA LEU A 32 -5.86 10.45 -2.81
C LEU A 32 -6.15 10.24 -1.32
N GLY A 33 -5.57 9.18 -0.76
CA GLY A 33 -5.79 8.82 0.64
C GLY A 33 -7.18 8.24 0.92
N MET A 34 -7.96 7.95 -0.12
CA MET A 34 -9.31 7.37 -0.02
C MET A 34 -9.41 6.14 -0.90
N ASN A 35 -10.16 5.14 -0.43
CA ASN A 35 -10.42 3.91 -1.17
C ASN A 35 -11.62 4.06 -2.12
N ASN A 36 -11.59 5.01 -3.01
CA ASN A 36 -12.63 5.20 -4.02
C ASN A 36 -12.18 4.83 -5.43
N THR A 37 -11.05 4.14 -5.54
CA THR A 37 -10.55 3.51 -6.75
C THR A 37 -10.15 2.08 -6.43
N ASP A 38 -10.30 1.17 -7.38
CA ASP A 38 -9.96 -0.25 -7.17
C ASP A 38 -8.47 -0.48 -6.85
N TYR A 39 -7.62 0.49 -7.14
CA TYR A 39 -6.17 0.41 -6.89
C TYR A 39 -5.66 1.44 -5.88
N GLY A 40 -6.54 2.17 -5.22
CA GLY A 40 -6.22 3.12 -4.15
C GLY A 40 -5.18 4.18 -4.50
N GLY A 41 -4.67 4.83 -3.50
CA GLY A 41 -3.48 5.64 -3.41
C GLY A 41 -3.13 6.52 -4.60
N GLY A 42 -1.98 6.27 -5.14
CA GLY A 42 -1.37 7.04 -6.21
C GLY A 42 -0.28 7.99 -5.72
N ILE A 43 0.26 8.75 -6.65
CA ILE A 43 1.33 9.72 -6.38
C ILE A 43 0.68 11.07 -6.12
N PRO A 44 1.02 11.82 -5.05
CA PRO A 44 0.40 13.11 -4.75
C PRO A 44 0.95 14.24 -5.65
N VAL A 45 0.99 14.00 -6.96
CA VAL A 45 1.45 14.95 -8.00
C VAL A 45 0.55 14.85 -9.21
N VAL A 46 0.13 15.99 -9.73
CA VAL A 46 -0.49 16.13 -11.04
C VAL A 46 0.37 17.06 -11.90
N ASP A 47 0.50 16.75 -13.17
CA ASP A 47 1.29 17.53 -14.12
C ASP A 47 0.50 17.86 -15.39
N LEU A 48 0.71 19.03 -15.92
CA LEU A 48 0.23 19.47 -17.21
C LEU A 48 1.41 19.96 -18.06
N TRP A 49 1.63 19.37 -19.24
CA TRP A 49 2.74 19.79 -20.10
C TRP A 49 2.39 19.79 -21.59
N GLN A 50 3.19 20.51 -22.32
CA GLN A 50 3.23 20.55 -23.77
C GLN A 50 4.68 20.38 -24.24
N LYS A 51 4.90 20.45 -25.56
CA LYS A 51 6.22 20.30 -26.17
C LYS A 51 7.30 21.20 -25.52
N ASP A 52 6.94 22.42 -25.13
CA ASP A 52 7.88 23.45 -24.68
C ASP A 52 8.03 23.53 -23.15
N GLY A 53 7.22 22.83 -22.40
CA GLY A 53 7.28 22.76 -20.97
C GLY A 53 5.96 22.46 -20.29
N GLY A 54 6.00 22.37 -18.96
CA GLY A 54 4.86 22.02 -18.12
C GLY A 54 4.88 22.69 -16.75
N VAL A 55 3.81 22.44 -16.02
CA VAL A 55 3.65 22.85 -14.61
C VAL A 55 3.06 21.69 -13.85
N ALA A 56 3.78 21.24 -12.84
CA ALA A 56 3.30 20.27 -11.86
C ALA A 56 2.89 20.93 -10.56
N ILE A 57 1.90 20.37 -9.91
CA ILE A 57 1.55 20.65 -8.51
C ILE A 57 1.47 19.36 -7.72
N GLY A 58 1.72 19.43 -6.41
CA GLY A 58 1.70 18.25 -5.56
C GLY A 58 1.61 18.60 -4.08
N LEU A 59 1.43 17.56 -3.28
CA LEU A 59 1.45 17.61 -1.84
C LEU A 59 2.82 17.17 -1.32
N ILE A 60 3.46 17.97 -0.46
CA ILE A 60 4.72 17.62 0.21
C ILE A 60 4.43 17.41 1.68
N GLU A 61 4.01 16.20 2.02
CA GLU A 61 3.76 15.80 3.40
C GLU A 61 4.38 14.42 3.64
N PRO A 62 5.04 14.20 4.77
CA PRO A 62 5.59 12.88 5.12
C PRO A 62 4.50 11.87 5.49
N VAL A 63 3.30 12.34 5.73
CA VAL A 63 2.12 11.52 6.05
C VAL A 63 1.07 11.66 4.96
N LEU A 64 0.25 10.61 4.79
CA LEU A 64 -0.87 10.66 3.88
C LEU A 64 -1.89 11.72 4.31
N ARG A 65 -2.51 12.35 3.31
CA ARG A 65 -3.64 13.28 3.52
C ARG A 65 -4.74 12.93 2.53
N MET A 66 -5.97 13.02 2.99
CA MET A 66 -7.14 12.85 2.12
C MET A 66 -7.35 14.13 1.33
N ILE A 67 -6.81 14.17 0.13
CA ILE A 67 -6.90 15.32 -0.78
C ILE A 67 -7.46 14.90 -2.12
N SER A 68 -7.96 15.88 -2.88
CA SER A 68 -8.21 15.72 -4.30
C SER A 68 -7.33 16.68 -5.12
N MET A 69 -7.01 16.24 -6.34
CA MET A 69 -6.16 16.98 -7.26
C MET A 69 -6.87 17.16 -8.62
N PRO A 70 -7.99 17.91 -8.64
CA PRO A 70 -8.80 18.02 -9.85
C PRO A 70 -8.06 18.70 -10.98
N VAL A 71 -8.22 18.11 -12.18
CA VAL A 71 -7.81 18.68 -13.46
C VAL A 71 -9.05 18.85 -14.31
N GLU A 72 -9.30 20.06 -14.79
CA GLU A 72 -10.50 20.40 -15.53
C GLU A 72 -10.22 21.33 -16.69
N TRP A 73 -10.77 21.01 -17.88
CA TRP A 73 -10.86 21.95 -18.98
C TRP A 73 -12.08 22.87 -18.77
N LYS A 74 -11.81 24.11 -18.41
CA LYS A 74 -12.85 25.14 -18.27
C LYS A 74 -13.20 25.75 -19.64
N ARG A 75 -14.21 25.17 -20.27
CA ARG A 75 -14.62 25.50 -21.63
C ARG A 75 -14.83 27.00 -21.88
N TYR A 76 -15.55 27.68 -20.97
CA TYR A 76 -15.90 29.08 -21.13
C TYR A 76 -14.69 30.03 -20.97
N GLU A 77 -13.66 29.57 -20.25
CA GLU A 77 -12.42 30.33 -20.05
C GLU A 77 -11.33 29.91 -21.07
N ASN A 78 -11.56 28.84 -21.82
CA ASN A 78 -10.56 28.18 -22.67
C ASN A 78 -9.24 27.92 -21.94
N LYS A 79 -9.35 27.40 -20.71
CA LYS A 79 -8.21 27.14 -19.82
C LYS A 79 -8.29 25.75 -19.23
N VAL A 80 -7.12 25.15 -19.00
CA VAL A 80 -6.98 23.98 -18.15
C VAL A 80 -6.59 24.46 -16.77
N SER A 81 -7.31 24.00 -15.75
CA SER A 81 -6.99 24.26 -14.35
C SER A 81 -6.63 22.96 -13.65
N MET A 82 -5.70 23.06 -12.72
CA MET A 82 -5.41 22.04 -11.71
C MET A 82 -5.37 22.71 -10.33
N SER A 83 -5.75 21.97 -9.31
CA SER A 83 -5.75 22.47 -7.93
C SER A 83 -5.50 21.34 -6.94
N LEU A 84 -5.13 21.70 -5.73
CA LEU A 84 -5.11 20.83 -4.57
C LEU A 84 -6.29 21.21 -3.70
N ARG A 85 -7.09 20.20 -3.28
CA ARG A 85 -8.23 20.41 -2.41
C ARG A 85 -8.12 19.49 -1.21
N TYR A 86 -8.35 20.08 -0.03
CA TYR A 86 -8.54 19.37 1.22
C TYR A 86 -9.91 19.75 1.77
N GLU A 87 -10.71 18.76 2.10
CA GLU A 87 -12.03 18.93 2.69
C GLU A 87 -11.94 18.57 4.17
N PHE A 88 -12.30 19.54 5.03
CA PHE A 88 -12.36 19.28 6.47
C PHE A 88 -13.63 18.49 6.77
N GLU A 89 -13.51 17.48 7.62
CA GLU A 89 -14.65 16.66 8.07
C GLU A 89 -15.73 17.50 8.76
N TRP A 90 -15.28 18.54 9.49
CA TRP A 90 -16.16 19.47 10.21
C TRP A 90 -15.83 20.92 9.84
N PRO A 91 -16.83 21.84 9.90
CA PRO A 91 -16.57 23.25 9.71
C PRO A 91 -15.49 23.77 10.67
N VAL A 92 -14.50 24.47 10.15
CA VAL A 92 -13.46 25.12 10.95
C VAL A 92 -13.90 26.55 11.27
N GLU A 93 -14.08 26.85 12.55
CA GLU A 93 -14.36 28.20 13.01
C GLU A 93 -13.07 28.97 13.23
N LEU A 94 -12.94 30.12 12.58
CA LEU A 94 -11.79 31.03 12.73
C LEU A 94 -12.26 32.34 13.33
N ASN A 95 -11.66 32.73 14.44
CA ASN A 95 -11.87 34.02 15.08
C ASN A 95 -10.82 35.02 14.59
N THR A 96 -11.04 36.31 14.91
CA THR A 96 -10.07 37.37 14.58
C THR A 96 -8.73 37.10 15.25
N GLY A 97 -7.68 36.90 14.44
CA GLY A 97 -6.32 36.63 14.89
C GLY A 97 -5.93 35.14 14.83
N ASP A 98 -6.87 34.25 14.55
CA ASP A 98 -6.58 32.83 14.35
C ASP A 98 -5.84 32.59 13.04
N THR A 99 -5.01 31.57 13.02
CA THR A 99 -4.27 31.14 11.82
C THR A 99 -4.58 29.67 11.55
N LEU A 100 -5.02 29.38 10.33
CA LEU A 100 -5.15 28.02 9.83
C LEU A 100 -3.89 27.63 9.06
N HIS A 101 -3.20 26.61 9.53
CA HIS A 101 -2.11 25.99 8.80
C HIS A 101 -2.65 24.85 7.94
N THR A 102 -2.41 24.93 6.64
CA THR A 102 -2.74 23.88 5.69
C THR A 102 -1.51 23.01 5.42
N PHE A 103 -1.69 22.01 4.57
CA PHE A 103 -0.57 21.19 4.08
C PHE A 103 0.42 22.00 3.24
N THR A 104 1.64 21.47 3.10
CA THR A 104 2.68 22.05 2.24
C THR A 104 2.45 21.65 0.78
N ALA A 105 2.35 22.62 -0.11
CA ALA A 105 2.13 22.41 -1.53
C ALA A 105 3.43 22.56 -2.33
N PHE A 106 3.57 21.71 -3.36
CA PHE A 106 4.64 21.78 -4.35
C PHE A 106 4.11 22.41 -5.65
N ARG A 107 4.88 23.30 -6.24
CA ARG A 107 4.65 23.81 -7.59
C ARG A 107 5.98 23.88 -8.33
N TYR A 108 6.03 23.25 -9.50
CA TYR A 108 7.25 23.17 -10.29
C TYR A 108 6.98 23.44 -11.78
N GLU A 109 7.73 24.37 -12.34
CA GLU A 109 7.74 24.64 -13.77
C GLU A 109 8.91 23.91 -14.40
N HIS A 110 8.67 23.15 -15.47
CA HIS A 110 9.69 22.31 -16.07
C HIS A 110 9.67 22.36 -17.61
N LYS A 111 10.76 21.90 -18.20
CA LYS A 111 10.85 21.55 -19.61
C LYS A 111 10.76 20.04 -19.77
N GLY A 112 10.23 19.61 -20.93
CA GLY A 112 10.02 18.19 -21.19
C GLY A 112 8.71 17.67 -20.61
N ASP A 113 8.72 16.43 -20.15
CA ASP A 113 7.53 15.70 -19.71
C ASP A 113 7.48 15.47 -18.19
N PHE A 114 6.49 14.70 -17.78
CA PHE A 114 6.19 14.38 -16.38
C PHE A 114 7.34 13.70 -15.62
N PHE A 115 8.27 13.03 -16.28
CA PHE A 115 9.43 12.45 -15.59
C PHE A 115 10.30 13.53 -14.91
N ASN A 116 10.36 14.73 -15.48
CA ASN A 116 11.06 15.85 -14.85
C ASN A 116 10.32 16.36 -13.61
N ALA A 117 8.99 16.40 -13.67
CA ALA A 117 8.15 16.76 -12.52
C ALA A 117 8.30 15.74 -11.39
N LEU A 118 8.20 14.43 -11.69
CA LEU A 118 8.35 13.36 -10.69
C LEU A 118 9.73 13.33 -10.04
N ARG A 119 10.80 13.56 -10.84
CA ARG A 119 12.16 13.66 -10.28
C ARG A 119 12.28 14.84 -9.33
N ALA A 120 11.84 16.03 -9.72
CA ALA A 120 11.88 17.22 -8.87
C ALA A 120 11.05 17.01 -7.59
N PHE A 121 9.89 16.38 -7.70
CA PHE A 121 9.06 16.03 -6.55
C PHE A 121 9.79 15.08 -5.59
N SER A 122 10.42 14.02 -6.11
CA SER A 122 11.20 13.08 -5.30
C SER A 122 12.36 13.77 -4.57
N GLU A 123 13.07 14.67 -5.26
CA GLU A 123 14.17 15.45 -4.65
C GLU A 123 13.67 16.37 -3.52
N VAL A 124 12.51 17.01 -3.71
CA VAL A 124 11.89 17.88 -2.70
C VAL A 124 11.38 17.05 -1.52
N MET A 125 10.74 15.91 -1.76
CA MET A 125 10.30 15.00 -0.69
C MET A 125 11.46 14.54 0.19
N GLN A 126 12.60 14.20 -0.40
CA GLN A 126 13.79 13.82 0.37
C GLN A 126 14.36 15.00 1.17
N LYS A 127 14.47 16.17 0.54
CA LYS A 127 15.14 17.35 1.13
C LYS A 127 14.27 18.11 2.13
N ASP A 128 13.02 18.37 1.77
CA ASP A 128 12.15 19.31 2.50
C ASP A 128 11.16 18.60 3.42
N ALA A 129 10.66 17.42 3.03
CA ALA A 129 9.84 16.57 3.89
C ALA A 129 10.67 15.58 4.73
N GLY A 130 11.99 15.50 4.51
CA GLY A 130 12.88 14.65 5.28
C GLY A 130 12.66 13.15 5.08
N ILE A 131 12.10 12.75 3.93
CA ILE A 131 11.89 11.33 3.62
C ILE A 131 13.21 10.68 3.29
N GLU A 132 13.68 9.80 4.16
CA GLU A 132 14.84 8.96 3.92
C GLU A 132 14.37 7.56 3.49
N LEU A 133 14.79 7.13 2.30
CA LEU A 133 14.56 5.75 1.86
C LEU A 133 15.60 4.84 2.52
N PRO A 134 15.19 3.80 3.23
CA PRO A 134 16.14 2.84 3.78
C PRO A 134 16.90 2.15 2.65
N ALA A 135 18.17 1.82 2.90
CA ALA A 135 18.93 1.03 1.96
C ALA A 135 18.29 -0.35 1.79
N SER A 136 18.02 -0.73 0.54
CA SER A 136 17.53 -2.07 0.23
C SER A 136 18.66 -3.08 0.34
N GLU A 137 18.33 -4.29 0.82
CA GLU A 137 19.27 -5.40 0.80
C GLU A 137 19.59 -5.76 -0.66
N PRO A 138 20.86 -6.10 -1.00
CA PRO A 138 21.22 -6.51 -2.36
C PRO A 138 20.35 -7.65 -2.90
N GLU A 139 19.98 -8.59 -2.04
CA GLU A 139 19.14 -9.73 -2.37
C GLU A 139 17.70 -9.33 -2.78
N ALA A 140 17.23 -8.13 -2.42
CA ALA A 140 15.91 -7.64 -2.81
C ALA A 140 15.74 -7.51 -4.33
N PHE A 141 16.85 -7.40 -5.07
CA PHE A 141 16.88 -7.24 -6.53
C PHE A 141 17.15 -8.55 -7.29
N GLU A 142 17.26 -9.66 -6.58
CA GLU A 142 17.53 -10.95 -7.18
C GLU A 142 16.25 -11.61 -7.75
N PRO A 143 16.39 -12.51 -8.75
CA PRO A 143 15.23 -13.17 -9.37
C PRO A 143 14.36 -13.94 -8.38
N VAL A 144 13.06 -13.83 -8.56
CA VAL A 144 12.02 -14.45 -7.72
C VAL A 144 11.24 -15.48 -8.51
N TRP A 145 11.08 -16.70 -7.98
CA TRP A 145 10.06 -17.65 -8.39
C TRP A 145 8.89 -17.57 -7.40
N CYS A 146 7.67 -17.50 -7.94
CA CYS A 146 6.45 -17.31 -7.14
C CYS A 146 5.50 -18.49 -7.30
N ALA A 147 5.04 -19.05 -6.16
CA ALA A 147 4.10 -20.17 -6.14
C ALA A 147 2.72 -19.81 -6.71
N TRP A 148 2.39 -18.51 -6.87
CA TRP A 148 1.18 -18.07 -7.58
C TRP A 148 1.04 -18.63 -9.00
N GLY A 149 2.12 -19.15 -9.60
CA GLY A 149 2.04 -19.91 -10.85
C GLY A 149 1.16 -21.15 -10.77
N TYR A 150 0.87 -21.65 -9.57
CA TYR A 150 -0.11 -22.71 -9.27
C TYR A 150 -1.46 -22.15 -8.79
N GLU A 151 -1.65 -20.86 -8.82
CA GLU A 151 -2.77 -20.13 -8.20
C GLU A 151 -2.91 -20.46 -6.70
N ARG A 152 -4.07 -20.25 -6.10
CA ARG A 152 -4.34 -20.49 -4.66
C ARG A 152 -4.38 -21.97 -4.27
N THR A 153 -4.13 -22.92 -5.16
CA THR A 153 -4.34 -24.35 -4.90
C THR A 153 -3.07 -25.16 -4.68
N PHE A 154 -1.90 -24.52 -4.67
CA PHE A 154 -0.63 -25.18 -4.45
C PHE A 154 -0.55 -25.91 -3.10
N THR A 155 0.22 -26.99 -3.08
CA THR A 155 0.49 -27.80 -1.90
C THR A 155 1.97 -27.71 -1.51
N ILE A 156 2.28 -28.02 -0.27
CA ILE A 156 3.68 -28.10 0.18
C ILE A 156 4.54 -29.02 -0.71
N ASN A 157 3.99 -30.14 -1.18
CA ASN A 157 4.73 -31.11 -2.00
C ASN A 157 5.00 -30.56 -3.41
N GLU A 158 4.10 -29.80 -3.99
CA GLU A 158 4.32 -29.11 -5.28
C GLU A 158 5.41 -28.08 -5.16
N VAL A 159 5.36 -27.23 -4.14
CA VAL A 159 6.40 -26.24 -3.90
C VAL A 159 7.77 -26.91 -3.73
N ILE A 160 7.88 -27.87 -2.81
CA ILE A 160 9.15 -28.58 -2.56
C ILE A 160 9.63 -29.32 -3.81
N GLY A 161 8.71 -29.97 -4.55
CA GLY A 161 9.03 -30.71 -5.78
C GLY A 161 9.55 -29.84 -6.92
N THR A 162 9.26 -28.55 -6.92
CA THR A 162 9.71 -27.59 -7.94
C THR A 162 11.08 -26.97 -7.62
N LEU A 163 11.52 -27.01 -6.35
CA LEU A 163 12.70 -26.25 -5.88
C LEU A 163 14.01 -26.59 -6.62
N ASP A 164 14.22 -27.85 -7.02
CA ASP A 164 15.44 -28.23 -7.75
C ASP A 164 15.49 -27.52 -9.12
N LYS A 165 14.35 -27.41 -9.79
CA LYS A 165 14.25 -26.70 -11.07
C LYS A 165 14.37 -25.19 -10.91
N VAL A 166 13.81 -24.63 -9.85
CA VAL A 166 13.93 -23.21 -9.50
C VAL A 166 15.40 -22.85 -9.26
N ALA A 167 16.13 -23.67 -8.50
CA ALA A 167 17.56 -23.48 -8.24
C ALA A 167 18.39 -23.62 -9.52
N GLU A 168 18.12 -24.63 -10.37
CA GLU A 168 18.79 -24.84 -11.67
C GLU A 168 18.64 -23.60 -12.59
N LEU A 169 17.48 -22.95 -12.57
CA LEU A 169 17.20 -21.76 -13.36
C LEU A 169 17.83 -20.46 -12.79
N GLY A 170 18.48 -20.53 -11.64
CA GLY A 170 19.19 -19.41 -11.04
C GLY A 170 18.33 -18.45 -10.25
N PHE A 171 17.12 -18.82 -9.89
CA PHE A 171 16.28 -18.00 -8.99
C PHE A 171 16.91 -17.96 -7.59
N LYS A 172 16.82 -16.80 -6.97
CA LYS A 172 17.34 -16.57 -5.61
C LYS A 172 16.24 -16.64 -4.56
N TRP A 173 15.02 -16.22 -4.89
CA TRP A 173 13.88 -16.21 -4.00
C TRP A 173 12.81 -17.21 -4.41
N VAL A 174 12.17 -17.77 -3.40
CA VAL A 174 10.93 -18.53 -3.51
C VAL A 174 9.85 -17.80 -2.73
N ASP A 175 8.87 -17.25 -3.43
CA ASP A 175 7.70 -16.64 -2.82
C ASP A 175 6.63 -17.70 -2.59
N VAL A 176 6.29 -17.96 -1.33
CA VAL A 176 5.11 -18.70 -0.93
C VAL A 176 3.94 -17.74 -0.90
N ASP A 177 3.20 -17.72 -2.00
CA ASP A 177 2.16 -16.73 -2.28
C ASP A 177 0.83 -17.03 -1.59
N ASP A 178 -0.21 -16.28 -1.91
CA ASP A 178 -1.58 -16.47 -1.44
C ASP A 178 -2.07 -17.90 -1.69
N GLY A 179 -2.60 -18.55 -0.67
CA GLY A 179 -3.14 -19.91 -0.76
C GLY A 179 -2.65 -20.88 0.30
N PHE A 180 -1.69 -20.54 1.15
CA PHE A 180 -1.27 -21.38 2.28
C PHE A 180 -2.19 -21.25 3.50
N GLN A 181 -2.77 -20.07 3.69
CA GLN A 181 -3.57 -19.68 4.86
C GLN A 181 -4.96 -20.30 4.83
N ILE A 182 -5.53 -20.49 6.03
CA ILE A 182 -6.92 -20.93 6.20
C ILE A 182 -7.90 -19.81 5.94
N ALA A 183 -7.53 -18.59 6.32
CA ALA A 183 -8.29 -17.34 6.15
C ALA A 183 -7.36 -16.15 6.39
N GLU A 184 -7.63 -15.02 5.74
CA GLU A 184 -7.07 -13.74 6.11
C GLU A 184 -7.48 -13.41 7.55
N GLY A 185 -6.55 -12.88 8.33
CA GLY A 185 -6.74 -12.61 9.78
C GLY A 185 -6.25 -13.75 10.67
N ASP A 186 -6.68 -14.98 10.48
CA ASP A 186 -6.23 -16.12 11.29
C ASP A 186 -4.82 -16.58 10.91
N TRP A 187 -4.43 -16.49 9.64
CA TRP A 187 -3.07 -16.78 9.13
C TRP A 187 -2.48 -18.12 9.58
N GLU A 188 -3.33 -19.09 9.88
CA GLU A 188 -2.94 -20.48 10.09
C GLU A 188 -2.90 -21.22 8.75
N THR A 189 -2.19 -22.32 8.68
CA THR A 189 -2.11 -23.09 7.45
C THR A 189 -3.38 -23.90 7.20
N ASN A 190 -3.76 -24.03 5.94
CA ASN A 190 -4.91 -24.83 5.54
C ASN A 190 -4.55 -26.32 5.33
N LYS A 191 -5.52 -27.12 4.89
CA LYS A 191 -5.38 -28.58 4.69
C LYS A 191 -4.31 -29.02 3.67
N ARG A 192 -3.82 -28.11 2.83
CA ARG A 192 -2.73 -28.38 1.87
C ARG A 192 -1.35 -28.36 2.52
N PHE A 193 -1.31 -27.86 3.76
CA PHE A 193 -0.15 -27.84 4.66
C PHE A 193 -0.52 -28.54 5.98
N PRO A 194 -0.80 -29.86 5.93
CA PRO A 194 -1.44 -30.57 7.05
C PRO A 194 -0.57 -30.66 8.31
N GLY A 195 0.74 -30.46 8.19
CA GLY A 195 1.66 -30.41 9.32
C GLY A 195 1.71 -29.05 10.03
N GLY A 196 0.96 -28.05 9.55
CA GLY A 196 0.93 -26.74 10.17
C GLY A 196 2.29 -26.04 10.16
N ASP A 197 2.67 -25.47 11.30
CA ASP A 197 3.97 -24.81 11.48
C ASP A 197 5.18 -25.68 11.08
N ARG A 198 5.09 -27.01 11.25
CA ARG A 198 6.16 -27.93 10.87
C ARG A 198 6.33 -28.02 9.35
N ASP A 199 5.24 -27.94 8.60
CA ASP A 199 5.29 -27.95 7.14
C ASP A 199 5.88 -26.66 6.61
N MET A 200 5.50 -25.52 7.16
CA MET A 200 6.07 -24.21 6.80
C MET A 200 7.57 -24.18 7.08
N ARG A 201 8.00 -24.65 8.26
CA ARG A 201 9.42 -24.74 8.61
C ARG A 201 10.18 -25.72 7.70
N ARG A 202 9.64 -26.90 7.42
CA ARG A 202 10.24 -27.87 6.50
C ARG A 202 10.43 -27.27 5.11
N MET A 203 9.45 -26.53 4.63
CA MET A 203 9.51 -25.91 3.30
C MET A 203 10.62 -24.86 3.23
N THR A 204 10.72 -23.96 4.21
CA THR A 204 11.79 -22.97 4.28
C THR A 204 13.18 -23.62 4.42
N ASP A 205 13.31 -24.66 5.24
CA ASP A 205 14.56 -25.41 5.38
C ASP A 205 14.97 -26.09 4.05
N GLU A 206 14.01 -26.59 3.24
CA GLU A 206 14.27 -27.13 1.91
C GLU A 206 14.67 -26.06 0.87
N ILE A 207 14.11 -24.86 0.98
CA ILE A 207 14.51 -23.70 0.16
C ILE A 207 15.95 -23.30 0.51
N HIS A 208 16.25 -23.13 1.79
CA HIS A 208 17.58 -22.76 2.28
C HIS A 208 18.65 -23.79 1.94
N ARG A 209 18.34 -25.09 2.01
CA ARG A 209 19.26 -26.17 1.64
C ARG A 209 19.75 -26.07 0.20
N ARG A 210 18.98 -25.42 -0.67
CA ARG A 210 19.32 -25.16 -2.08
C ARG A 210 19.99 -23.79 -2.30
N GLY A 211 20.31 -23.06 -1.23
CA GLY A 211 20.97 -21.76 -1.30
C GLY A 211 20.05 -20.62 -1.76
N MET A 212 18.73 -20.83 -1.68
CA MET A 212 17.71 -19.82 -1.98
C MET A 212 17.15 -19.22 -0.69
N LEU A 213 16.44 -18.10 -0.82
CA LEU A 213 15.75 -17.38 0.24
C LEU A 213 14.24 -17.57 0.12
N ALA A 214 13.54 -17.56 1.25
CA ALA A 214 12.10 -17.76 1.31
C ALA A 214 11.37 -16.46 1.65
N LYS A 215 10.33 -16.10 0.90
CA LYS A 215 9.48 -14.96 1.13
C LYS A 215 8.02 -15.42 1.27
N LEU A 216 7.27 -14.81 2.20
CA LEU A 216 5.88 -15.16 2.48
C LEU A 216 4.95 -14.03 2.07
N TRP A 217 3.91 -14.36 1.31
CA TRP A 217 2.81 -13.46 1.01
C TRP A 217 1.94 -13.22 2.25
N TRP A 218 1.50 -11.99 2.43
CA TRP A 218 0.70 -11.58 3.57
C TRP A 218 -0.09 -10.30 3.28
N ALA A 219 -1.37 -10.28 3.67
CA ALA A 219 -2.23 -9.10 3.64
C ALA A 219 -2.57 -8.66 5.07
N PRO A 220 -1.74 -7.80 5.71
CA PRO A 220 -1.75 -7.59 7.16
C PRO A 220 -3.04 -6.97 7.72
N LEU A 221 -3.78 -6.20 6.93
CA LEU A 221 -4.97 -5.48 7.38
C LEU A 221 -6.28 -6.10 6.86
N ALA A 222 -6.23 -7.32 6.33
CA ALA A 222 -7.41 -8.07 5.91
C ALA A 222 -7.79 -9.15 6.94
N ALA A 223 -9.08 -9.30 7.21
CA ALA A 223 -9.60 -10.38 8.05
C ALA A 223 -10.95 -10.88 7.52
N ASP A 224 -11.04 -12.19 7.23
CA ASP A 224 -12.25 -12.79 6.68
C ASP A 224 -13.39 -12.83 7.69
N PRO A 225 -14.64 -12.64 7.23
CA PRO A 225 -15.80 -12.81 8.08
C PRO A 225 -15.84 -14.18 8.75
N GLY A 226 -16.07 -14.19 10.06
CA GLY A 226 -16.23 -15.42 10.82
C GLY A 226 -14.92 -16.07 11.28
N THR A 227 -13.77 -15.45 11.06
CA THR A 227 -12.49 -15.86 11.65
C THR A 227 -12.51 -15.85 13.18
N LYS A 228 -11.60 -16.60 13.78
CA LYS A 228 -11.41 -16.57 15.22
C LYS A 228 -10.97 -15.19 15.68
N LEU A 229 -10.06 -14.56 14.92
CA LEU A 229 -9.58 -13.21 15.20
C LEU A 229 -10.74 -12.24 15.43
N LEU A 230 -11.66 -12.11 14.45
CA LEU A 230 -12.76 -11.16 14.52
C LEU A 230 -13.84 -11.53 15.55
N LYS A 231 -13.99 -12.82 15.88
CA LYS A 231 -14.89 -13.24 16.95
C LYS A 231 -14.40 -12.89 18.34
N GLU A 232 -13.09 -12.95 18.53
CA GLU A 232 -12.45 -12.66 19.82
C GLU A 232 -12.11 -11.18 19.97
N ASN A 233 -11.89 -10.44 18.87
CA ASN A 233 -11.46 -9.04 18.87
C ASN A 233 -12.22 -8.22 17.80
N PRO A 234 -13.56 -8.11 17.91
CA PRO A 234 -14.35 -7.37 16.91
C PRO A 234 -14.01 -5.87 16.86
N GLU A 235 -13.44 -5.33 17.93
CA GLU A 235 -12.98 -3.95 18.04
C GLU A 235 -11.77 -3.61 17.14
N MET A 236 -11.14 -4.62 16.55
CA MET A 236 -10.06 -4.40 15.58
C MET A 236 -10.58 -3.93 14.20
N MET A 237 -11.86 -4.12 13.91
CA MET A 237 -12.42 -3.72 12.61
C MET A 237 -12.45 -2.21 12.47
N LEU A 238 -12.00 -1.71 11.32
CA LEU A 238 -12.23 -0.33 10.92
C LEU A 238 -13.72 -0.14 10.63
N LEU A 239 -14.31 0.92 11.18
CA LEU A 239 -15.72 1.24 10.98
C LEU A 239 -15.88 2.49 10.12
N THR A 240 -16.79 2.42 9.14
CA THR A 240 -17.21 3.57 8.34
C THR A 240 -17.98 4.60 9.19
N HIS A 241 -18.31 5.73 8.60
CA HIS A 241 -19.09 6.77 9.30
C HIS A 241 -20.55 6.33 9.64
N GLU A 242 -21.05 5.26 9.03
CA GLU A 242 -22.31 4.61 9.42
C GLU A 242 -22.12 3.54 10.49
N TYR A 243 -20.91 3.40 11.04
CA TYR A 243 -20.54 2.36 12.00
C TYR A 243 -20.66 0.93 11.46
N ALA A 244 -20.58 0.76 10.14
CA ALA A 244 -20.47 -0.54 9.51
C ALA A 244 -19.00 -0.92 9.35
N PRO A 245 -18.62 -2.23 9.46
CA PRO A 245 -17.29 -2.66 9.14
C PRO A 245 -16.91 -2.32 7.69
N GLU A 246 -15.75 -1.70 7.49
CA GLU A 246 -15.23 -1.45 6.16
C GLU A 246 -14.91 -2.78 5.46
N TYR A 247 -15.34 -2.91 4.20
CA TYR A 247 -15.31 -4.17 3.46
C TYR A 247 -14.42 -4.13 2.24
N ILE A 248 -13.49 -5.07 2.17
CA ILE A 248 -12.58 -5.25 1.06
C ILE A 248 -13.21 -6.19 0.04
N THR A 249 -13.87 -5.65 -0.98
CA THR A 249 -14.63 -6.40 -1.98
C THR A 249 -13.79 -7.40 -2.77
N TRP A 250 -12.50 -7.12 -2.96
CA TRP A 250 -11.60 -7.97 -3.72
C TRP A 250 -11.31 -9.32 -3.05
N TRP A 251 -11.30 -9.34 -1.70
CA TRP A 251 -10.98 -10.55 -0.91
C TRP A 251 -12.15 -11.04 -0.06
N ASP A 252 -13.32 -10.39 -0.14
CA ASP A 252 -14.45 -10.69 0.75
C ASP A 252 -14.09 -10.61 2.24
N SER A 253 -13.20 -9.69 2.60
CA SER A 253 -12.65 -9.51 3.95
C SER A 253 -13.07 -8.19 4.57
N TYR A 254 -12.97 -8.06 5.89
CA TYR A 254 -13.08 -6.79 6.59
C TYR A 254 -11.70 -6.15 6.78
N TYR A 255 -11.72 -4.81 6.86
CA TYR A 255 -10.53 -4.03 7.09
C TYR A 255 -10.22 -3.93 8.59
N LEU A 256 -8.99 -4.28 9.00
CA LEU A 256 -8.52 -4.06 10.36
C LEU A 256 -7.99 -2.63 10.50
N SER A 257 -8.38 -1.93 11.55
CA SER A 257 -7.86 -0.59 11.83
C SER A 257 -6.35 -0.63 12.09
N PRO A 258 -5.54 0.09 11.27
CA PRO A 258 -4.08 0.10 11.42
C PRO A 258 -3.61 0.80 12.70
N VAL A 259 -4.50 1.54 13.36
CA VAL A 259 -4.22 2.32 14.57
C VAL A 259 -4.72 1.64 15.85
N ASN A 260 -5.51 0.57 15.72
CA ASN A 260 -5.96 -0.18 16.88
C ASN A 260 -4.77 -0.93 17.53
N PRO A 261 -4.54 -0.80 18.84
CA PRO A 261 -3.42 -1.47 19.52
C PRO A 261 -3.42 -2.99 19.35
N HIS A 262 -4.58 -3.64 19.36
CA HIS A 262 -4.69 -5.08 19.18
C HIS A 262 -4.29 -5.52 17.76
N THR A 263 -4.54 -4.67 16.74
CA THR A 263 -4.04 -4.91 15.38
C THR A 263 -2.51 -4.92 15.36
N THR A 264 -1.87 -3.98 16.06
CA THR A 264 -0.41 -3.93 16.17
C THR A 264 0.14 -5.14 16.93
N GLU A 265 -0.49 -5.55 18.03
CA GLU A 265 -0.10 -6.73 18.80
C GLU A 265 -0.21 -8.01 17.97
N HIS A 266 -1.33 -8.20 17.27
CA HIS A 266 -1.56 -9.33 16.35
C HIS A 266 -0.51 -9.35 15.23
N THR A 267 -0.26 -8.22 14.60
CA THR A 267 0.78 -8.04 13.59
C THR A 267 2.16 -8.49 14.11
N ASN A 268 2.55 -8.03 15.28
CA ASN A 268 3.85 -8.36 15.88
C ASN A 268 3.98 -9.86 16.21
N MET A 269 2.89 -10.49 16.66
CA MET A 269 2.83 -11.94 16.87
C MET A 269 3.00 -12.72 15.57
N LEU A 270 2.35 -12.28 14.49
CA LEU A 270 2.47 -12.90 13.16
C LEU A 270 3.88 -12.74 12.59
N LEU A 271 4.51 -11.58 12.72
CA LEU A 271 5.88 -11.36 12.28
C LEU A 271 6.88 -12.30 12.97
N ASP A 272 6.73 -12.53 14.29
CA ASP A 272 7.53 -13.53 14.99
C ASP A 272 7.27 -14.94 14.46
N ARG A 273 6.02 -15.31 14.24
CA ARG A 273 5.64 -16.60 13.65
C ARG A 273 6.27 -16.81 12.27
N PHE A 274 6.17 -15.84 11.38
CA PHE A 274 6.63 -15.96 10.00
C PHE A 274 8.15 -15.95 9.88
N LEU A 275 8.81 -14.98 10.51
CA LEU A 275 10.25 -14.77 10.35
C LEU A 275 11.10 -15.61 11.30
N ASN A 276 10.62 -15.86 12.53
CA ASN A 276 11.36 -16.66 13.51
C ASN A 276 10.93 -18.14 13.49
N LYS A 277 9.65 -18.43 13.73
CA LYS A 277 9.17 -19.80 13.87
C LYS A 277 9.18 -20.56 12.54
N TRP A 278 8.66 -19.97 11.46
CA TRP A 278 8.65 -20.55 10.12
C TRP A 278 9.94 -20.32 9.33
N ASN A 279 10.78 -19.38 9.79
CA ASN A 279 12.12 -19.10 9.24
C ASN A 279 12.11 -18.48 7.83
N PHE A 280 11.12 -17.69 7.47
CA PHE A 280 11.15 -16.92 6.23
C PHE A 280 12.18 -15.79 6.30
N ASP A 281 12.76 -15.42 5.15
CA ASP A 281 13.77 -14.37 5.01
C ASP A 281 13.15 -13.02 4.65
N GLY A 282 11.88 -13.01 4.31
CA GLY A 282 11.18 -11.79 3.95
C GLY A 282 9.67 -11.97 3.81
N LEU A 283 9.02 -10.85 3.53
CA LEU A 283 7.57 -10.76 3.35
C LEU A 283 7.24 -10.09 2.02
N LYS A 284 6.22 -10.59 1.34
CA LYS A 284 5.53 -9.94 0.24
C LYS A 284 4.19 -9.44 0.77
N ILE A 285 4.12 -8.14 1.06
CA ILE A 285 2.90 -7.50 1.58
C ILE A 285 2.02 -7.11 0.42
N ASP A 286 0.77 -7.54 0.47
CA ASP A 286 -0.25 -7.25 -0.53
C ASP A 286 -1.43 -6.49 0.09
N GLY A 287 -2.24 -5.86 -0.75
CA GLY A 287 -3.50 -5.23 -0.39
C GLY A 287 -3.46 -3.78 0.06
N GLN A 288 -2.32 -3.24 0.45
CA GLN A 288 -2.22 -1.86 0.90
C GLN A 288 -2.61 -0.84 -0.18
N HIS A 289 -2.49 -1.19 -1.46
CA HIS A 289 -2.87 -0.35 -2.59
C HIS A 289 -4.37 -0.44 -2.91
N LEU A 290 -5.02 -1.54 -2.55
CA LEU A 290 -6.47 -1.74 -2.64
C LEU A 290 -7.19 -1.16 -1.41
N ASN A 291 -6.46 -1.05 -0.31
CA ASN A 291 -6.98 -0.71 1.00
C ASN A 291 -6.32 0.56 1.50
N CYS A 292 -6.46 1.65 0.75
CA CYS A 292 -6.28 2.94 1.38
C CYS A 292 -7.20 2.95 2.59
N CYS A 293 -6.58 3.07 3.76
CA CYS A 293 -7.32 3.13 5.00
C CYS A 293 -8.29 4.30 4.94
N GLU A 294 -9.57 4.02 5.07
CA GLU A 294 -10.58 5.07 5.20
C GLU A 294 -10.53 5.70 6.61
N PRO A 295 -11.21 6.83 6.82
CA PRO A 295 -11.42 7.35 8.15
C PRO A 295 -12.06 6.31 9.06
N ASP A 296 -11.48 6.08 10.22
CA ASP A 296 -11.94 5.09 11.19
C ASP A 296 -12.80 5.74 12.28
N TYR A 297 -14.07 5.41 12.29
CA TYR A 297 -15.04 5.90 13.28
C TYR A 297 -15.22 4.94 14.47
N ASN A 298 -14.33 3.95 14.60
CA ASN A 298 -14.38 3.03 15.72
C ASN A 298 -13.83 3.69 16.99
N GLU A 299 -14.68 3.82 18.01
CA GLU A 299 -14.32 4.44 19.30
C GLU A 299 -13.14 3.71 20.00
N HIS A 300 -12.94 2.42 19.73
CA HIS A 300 -11.84 1.62 20.28
C HIS A 300 -10.47 1.91 19.61
N SER A 301 -10.45 2.62 18.51
CA SER A 301 -9.20 3.04 17.84
C SER A 301 -8.52 4.23 18.53
N CYS A 302 -9.17 4.88 19.48
CA CYS A 302 -8.63 5.97 20.30
C CYS A 302 -8.07 7.14 19.50
N LEU A 303 -8.71 7.48 18.38
CA LEU A 303 -8.31 8.58 17.50
C LEU A 303 -8.86 9.92 18.00
N GLU A 304 -8.15 11.01 17.72
CA GLU A 304 -8.62 12.37 17.96
C GLU A 304 -9.69 12.78 16.92
N TYR A 305 -9.55 12.27 15.69
CA TYR A 305 -10.49 12.43 14.58
C TYR A 305 -10.36 11.24 13.62
N ALA A 306 -11.42 10.90 12.92
CA ALA A 306 -11.49 9.66 12.12
C ALA A 306 -10.41 9.56 11.03
N ALA A 307 -10.11 10.65 10.31
CA ALA A 307 -9.11 10.67 9.25
C ALA A 307 -7.66 10.44 9.75
N GLN A 308 -7.43 10.46 11.06
CA GLN A 308 -6.11 10.15 11.64
C GLN A 308 -5.67 8.71 11.31
N SER A 309 -6.60 7.78 11.09
CA SER A 309 -6.29 6.42 10.62
C SER A 309 -5.52 6.42 9.29
N VAL A 310 -5.89 7.30 8.37
CA VAL A 310 -5.21 7.47 7.08
C VAL A 310 -3.80 8.04 7.28
N GLU A 311 -3.69 9.07 8.12
CA GLU A 311 -2.43 9.77 8.40
C GLU A 311 -1.41 8.88 9.11
N LEU A 312 -1.87 7.94 9.95
CA LEU A 312 -1.03 7.02 10.72
C LEU A 312 -0.73 5.68 10.01
N LEU A 313 -1.33 5.43 8.84
CA LEU A 313 -1.05 4.21 8.07
C LEU A 313 0.45 4.01 7.79
N PRO A 314 1.26 5.04 7.42
CA PRO A 314 2.69 4.88 7.27
C PRO A 314 3.39 4.40 8.54
N SER A 315 2.93 4.81 9.73
CA SER A 315 3.49 4.37 11.00
C SER A 315 3.23 2.89 11.27
N TYR A 316 2.10 2.36 10.83
CA TYR A 316 1.82 0.93 10.87
C TYR A 316 2.83 0.13 10.04
N PHE A 317 3.06 0.53 8.78
CA PHE A 317 4.04 -0.14 7.92
C PHE A 317 5.48 0.08 8.37
N GLN A 318 5.79 1.21 9.00
CA GLN A 318 7.06 1.44 9.67
C GLN A 318 7.29 0.40 10.78
N ASN A 319 6.28 0.15 11.63
CA ASN A 319 6.34 -0.90 12.64
C ASN A 319 6.57 -2.29 12.02
N VAL A 320 5.87 -2.62 10.94
CA VAL A 320 6.08 -3.91 10.23
C VAL A 320 7.52 -4.05 9.76
N PHE A 321 8.08 -3.01 9.15
CA PHE A 321 9.47 -3.01 8.68
C PHE A 321 10.46 -3.14 9.84
N GLU A 322 10.37 -2.30 10.85
CA GLU A 322 11.29 -2.27 12.00
C GLU A 322 11.24 -3.58 12.80
N LYS A 323 10.04 -4.10 13.05
CA LYS A 323 9.86 -5.37 13.75
C LYS A 323 10.43 -6.54 12.95
N SER A 324 10.23 -6.55 11.63
CA SER A 324 10.81 -7.58 10.74
C SER A 324 12.34 -7.57 10.82
N ARG A 325 12.94 -6.38 10.78
CA ARG A 325 14.40 -6.19 10.88
C ARG A 325 14.95 -6.50 12.26
N ALA A 326 14.18 -6.26 13.32
CA ALA A 326 14.57 -6.64 14.68
C ALA A 326 14.61 -8.17 14.86
N ILE A 327 13.70 -8.91 14.21
CA ILE A 327 13.67 -10.37 14.24
C ILE A 327 14.76 -10.95 13.31
N ARG A 328 14.87 -10.41 12.10
CA ARG A 328 15.81 -10.85 11.07
C ARG A 328 16.48 -9.62 10.43
N PRO A 329 17.73 -9.32 10.75
CA PRO A 329 18.40 -8.06 10.37
C PRO A 329 18.44 -7.78 8.86
N HIS A 330 18.38 -8.83 8.02
CA HIS A 330 18.38 -8.73 6.56
C HIS A 330 17.03 -9.06 5.93
N ALA A 331 15.93 -9.02 6.71
CA ALA A 331 14.61 -9.30 6.17
C ALA A 331 14.26 -8.34 5.02
N VAL A 332 13.79 -8.90 3.91
CA VAL A 332 13.25 -8.12 2.79
C VAL A 332 11.74 -7.97 2.99
N VAL A 333 11.28 -6.74 3.16
CA VAL A 333 9.84 -6.41 3.20
C VAL A 333 9.49 -5.77 1.86
N GLN A 334 8.86 -6.55 1.01
CA GLN A 334 8.43 -6.11 -0.32
C GLN A 334 6.96 -5.72 -0.27
N ILE A 335 6.63 -4.55 -0.78
CA ILE A 335 5.26 -4.12 -1.03
C ILE A 335 4.91 -4.49 -2.47
N CYS A 336 3.83 -5.23 -2.66
CA CYS A 336 3.31 -5.56 -3.98
C CYS A 336 2.49 -4.38 -4.52
N PRO A 337 2.93 -3.71 -5.59
CA PRO A 337 2.25 -2.53 -6.12
C PRO A 337 1.22 -2.86 -7.20
N CYS A 338 0.77 -4.09 -7.30
CA CYS A 338 -0.11 -4.56 -8.37
C CYS A 338 -1.50 -3.95 -8.39
#